data_43cb5593b00c1cce8e23b4484e2d5d4d
#
_entry.id   43cb5593b00c1cce8e23b4484e2d5d4d
#
_cell.length_a   1.000
_cell.length_b   1.000
_cell.length_c   1.000
_cell.angle_alpha   90.00
_cell.angle_beta   90.00
_cell.angle_gamma   90.00
#
_symmetry.space_group_name_H-M   'P 1'
#
loop_
_entity.id
_entity.type
_entity.pdbx_description
1 polymer ?
#
loop_
_entity_poly.entity_id
_entity_poly.type
_entity_poly.pdbx_seq_one_letter_code
_entity_poly.pdbx_strand_id
1 'polypeptide(L)' 'MNVLIYTTPYCAPCTQLKKYLTHIGVEYTAIDISDNDELRKDIFEKAHAVTVPIIQKGTKYVVGYKPAEIKELVGIK' A
#
# COMPACT_ATOMS: atom_id res chain seq x y z
N MET A 1 -0.19 -0.68 15.32
CA MET A 1 -0.73 0.24 14.32
C MET A 1 -0.94 -0.50 13.01
N ASN A 2 -2.03 -0.23 12.34
CA ASN A 2 -2.38 -0.98 11.14
C ASN A 2 -1.81 -0.34 9.88
N VAL A 3 -1.05 -1.14 9.15
CA VAL A 3 -0.58 -0.77 7.81
C VAL A 3 -1.51 -1.45 6.81
N LEU A 4 -2.07 -0.67 5.90
CA LEU A 4 -2.98 -1.17 4.87
C LEU A 4 -2.31 -1.07 3.51
N ILE A 5 -2.48 -2.11 2.70
CA ILE A 5 -2.01 -2.12 1.32
C ILE A 5 -3.20 -2.32 0.41
N TYR A 6 -3.42 -1.36 -0.48
CA TYR A 6 -4.46 -1.49 -1.51
C TYR A 6 -3.80 -2.05 -2.77
N THR A 7 -4.31 -3.16 -3.25
CA THR A 7 -3.64 -3.99 -4.24
C THR A 7 -4.63 -4.57 -5.26
N THR A 8 -4.09 -5.13 -6.33
CA THR A 8 -4.86 -5.90 -7.30
C THR A 8 -4.15 -7.24 -7.54
N PRO A 9 -4.85 -8.28 -8.06
CA PRO A 9 -4.25 -9.63 -8.20
C PRO A 9 -3.03 -9.70 -9.10
N TYR A 10 -2.96 -8.91 -10.14
CA TYR A 10 -1.87 -8.98 -11.13
C TYR A 10 -0.98 -7.74 -11.06
N CYS A 11 -0.34 -7.56 -9.92
CA CYS A 11 0.48 -6.38 -9.67
C CYS A 11 1.84 -6.81 -9.14
N ALA A 12 2.87 -6.74 -9.99
CA ALA A 12 4.22 -7.10 -9.58
C ALA A 12 4.77 -6.19 -8.49
N PRO A 13 4.64 -4.85 -8.57
CA PRO A 13 5.06 -3.97 -7.47
C PRO A 13 4.32 -4.25 -6.16
N CYS A 14 3.05 -4.64 -6.23
CA CYS A 14 2.30 -5.00 -5.03
C CYS A 14 2.90 -6.22 -4.34
N THR A 15 3.30 -7.22 -5.13
CA THR A 15 3.95 -8.42 -4.62
C THR A 15 5.29 -8.09 -3.97
N GLN A 16 6.07 -7.23 -4.60
CA GLN A 16 7.35 -6.78 -4.06
C GLN A 16 7.17 -6.03 -2.75
N LEU A 17 6.16 -5.17 -2.68
CA LEU A 17 5.83 -4.42 -1.46
C LEU A 17 5.51 -5.38 -0.31
N LYS A 18 4.68 -6.38 -0.56
CA LYS A 18 4.33 -7.37 0.46
C LYS A 18 5.56 -8.11 0.98
N LYS A 19 6.43 -8.54 0.07
CA LYS A 19 7.68 -9.22 0.43
C LYS A 19 8.59 -8.31 1.25
N TYR A 20 8.68 -7.06 0.86
CA TYR A 20 9.52 -6.09 1.56
C TYR A 20 9.03 -5.87 3.00
N LEU A 21 7.73 -5.66 3.18
CA LEU A 21 7.17 -5.47 4.53
C LEU A 21 7.36 -6.70 5.41
N THR A 22 7.19 -7.88 4.84
CA THR A 22 7.45 -9.13 5.57
C THR A 22 8.92 -9.22 5.98
N HIS A 23 9.80 -8.86 5.07
CA HIS A 23 11.26 -8.89 5.32
C HIS A 23 11.67 -7.97 6.47
N ILE A 24 11.09 -6.78 6.55
CA ILE A 24 11.42 -5.83 7.62
C ILE A 24 10.56 -6.02 8.88
N GLY A 25 9.75 -7.07 8.91
CA GLY A 25 8.98 -7.42 10.09
C GLY A 25 7.75 -6.56 10.37
N VAL A 26 7.18 -5.93 9.34
CA VAL A 26 6.00 -5.08 9.47
C VAL A 26 4.76 -5.87 9.11
N GLU A 27 3.80 -5.93 10.03
CA GLU A 27 2.50 -6.54 9.76
C GLU A 27 1.64 -5.59 8.94
N TYR A 28 0.86 -6.14 8.01
CA TYR A 28 0.00 -5.36 7.14
C TYR A 28 -1.27 -6.13 6.81
N THR A 29 -2.29 -5.40 6.36
CA THR A 29 -3.51 -5.98 5.81
C THR A 29 -3.59 -5.60 4.33
N ALA A 30 -3.69 -6.59 3.47
CA ALA A 30 -3.82 -6.36 2.03
C ALA A 30 -5.30 -6.32 1.67
N ILE A 31 -5.69 -5.28 0.93
CA ILE A 31 -7.08 -5.09 0.49
C ILE A 31 -7.10 -5.11 -1.03
N ASP A 32 -7.81 -6.09 -1.60
CA ASP A 32 -7.98 -6.19 -3.04
C ASP A 32 -9.07 -5.22 -3.48
N ILE A 33 -8.72 -4.28 -4.35
CA ILE A 33 -9.65 -3.28 -4.84
C ILE A 33 -10.08 -3.52 -6.29
N SER A 34 -9.71 -4.68 -6.84
CA SER A 34 -10.01 -4.99 -8.25
C SER A 34 -11.51 -5.11 -8.52
N ASP A 35 -12.27 -5.63 -7.54
CA ASP A 35 -13.71 -5.85 -7.68
C ASP A 35 -14.56 -4.81 -6.96
N ASN A 36 -13.95 -3.72 -6.50
CA ASN A 36 -14.67 -2.70 -5.74
C ASN A 36 -14.36 -1.32 -6.31
N ASP A 37 -15.15 -0.89 -7.29
CA ASP A 37 -14.95 0.37 -7.98
C ASP A 37 -15.10 1.59 -7.05
N GLU A 38 -16.02 1.52 -6.10
CA GLU A 38 -16.23 2.62 -5.15
C GLU A 38 -15.03 2.81 -4.25
N LEU A 39 -14.52 1.71 -3.69
CA LEU A 39 -13.34 1.76 -2.82
C LEU A 39 -12.10 2.22 -3.60
N ARG A 40 -11.92 1.71 -4.82
CA ARG A 40 -10.80 2.10 -5.68
C ARG A 40 -10.83 3.61 -5.95
N LYS A 41 -12.00 4.13 -6.31
CA LYS A 41 -12.18 5.55 -6.56
C LYS A 41 -11.86 6.38 -5.32
N ASP A 42 -12.40 5.95 -4.17
CA ASP A 42 -12.19 6.63 -2.89
C ASP A 42 -10.71 6.68 -2.51
N ILE A 43 -10.02 5.55 -2.56
CA ILE A 43 -8.62 5.51 -2.15
C ILE A 43 -7.70 6.24 -3.15
N PHE A 44 -8.02 6.19 -4.44
CA PHE A 44 -7.27 6.93 -5.44
C PHE A 44 -7.37 8.43 -5.22
N GLU A 45 -8.55 8.91 -4.82
CA GLU A 45 -8.73 10.31 -4.46
C GLU A 45 -7.94 10.69 -3.20
N LYS A 46 -8.06 9.90 -2.15
CA LYS A 46 -7.40 10.17 -0.87
C LYS A 46 -5.88 10.13 -0.97
N ALA A 47 -5.36 9.21 -1.76
CA ALA A 47 -3.92 9.05 -1.93
C ALA A 47 -3.34 9.88 -3.08
N HIS A 48 -4.19 10.60 -3.82
CA HIS A 48 -3.80 11.31 -5.05
C HIS A 48 -3.10 10.37 -6.03
N ALA A 49 -3.69 9.20 -6.23
CA ALA A 49 -3.09 8.12 -7.02
C ALA A 49 -3.95 7.76 -8.21
N VAL A 50 -3.34 7.08 -9.19
CA VAL A 50 -4.04 6.50 -10.33
C VAL A 50 -3.63 5.04 -10.53
N THR A 51 -2.88 4.49 -9.61
CA THR A 51 -2.33 3.13 -9.74
C THR A 51 -2.14 2.49 -8.36
N VAL A 52 -1.84 1.21 -8.36
CA VAL A 52 -1.49 0.43 -7.17
C VAL A 52 -0.02 0.03 -7.23
N PRO A 53 0.63 -0.34 -6.12
CA PRO A 53 0.09 -0.43 -4.77
C PRO A 53 -0.03 0.93 -4.09
N ILE A 54 -0.94 1.02 -3.13
CA ILE A 54 -1.04 2.17 -2.24
C ILE A 54 -0.90 1.65 -0.83
N ILE A 55 0.09 2.16 -0.09
CA ILE A 55 0.27 1.79 1.30
C ILE A 55 -0.19 2.94 2.19
N GLN A 56 -0.97 2.62 3.21
CA GLN A 56 -1.53 3.60 4.12
C GLN A 56 -1.17 3.27 5.56
N LYS A 57 -0.75 4.28 6.29
CA LYS A 57 -0.59 4.18 7.73
C LYS A 57 -1.21 5.43 8.37
N GLY A 58 -2.33 5.23 9.08
CA GLY A 58 -3.08 6.36 9.61
C GLY A 58 -3.63 7.23 8.50
N THR A 59 -3.21 8.49 8.47
CA THR A 59 -3.65 9.45 7.46
C THR A 59 -2.62 9.67 6.36
N LYS A 60 -1.53 8.89 6.38
CA LYS A 60 -0.45 9.04 5.41
C LYS A 60 -0.49 7.94 4.37
N TYR A 61 -0.12 8.28 3.13
CA TYR A 61 -0.15 7.37 2.00
C TYR A 61 1.17 7.43 1.23
N VAL A 62 1.57 6.26 0.71
CA VAL A 62 2.67 6.17 -0.26
C VAL A 62 2.14 5.40 -1.46
N VAL A 63 2.35 5.93 -2.65
CA VAL A 63 1.89 5.32 -3.90
C VAL A 63 3.08 4.67 -4.61
N GLY A 64 2.91 3.40 -4.97
CA GLY A 64 3.94 2.64 -5.65
C GLY A 64 4.92 1.98 -4.69
N TYR A 65 5.81 1.17 -5.26
CA TYR A 65 6.83 0.50 -4.47
C TYR A 65 8.06 1.40 -4.36
N LYS A 66 8.15 2.12 -3.26
CA LYS A 66 9.23 3.06 -2.98
C LYS A 66 9.80 2.75 -1.60
N PRO A 67 10.80 1.86 -1.51
CA PRO A 67 11.29 1.37 -0.22
C PRO A 67 11.68 2.46 0.78
N ALA A 68 12.34 3.52 0.33
CA ALA A 68 12.75 4.62 1.21
C ALA A 68 11.56 5.32 1.84
N GLU A 69 10.54 5.64 1.04
CA GLU A 69 9.33 6.32 1.53
C GLU A 69 8.49 5.40 2.40
N ILE A 70 8.44 4.11 2.04
CA ILE A 70 7.71 3.11 2.81
C ILE A 70 8.35 2.94 4.19
N LYS A 71 9.65 2.88 4.23
CA LYS A 71 10.42 2.76 5.46
C LYS A 71 10.14 3.93 6.41
N GLU A 72 10.08 5.13 5.87
CA GLU A 72 9.72 6.32 6.61
C GLU A 72 8.29 6.27 7.14
N LEU A 73 7.36 5.84 6.28
CA LEU A 73 5.95 5.74 6.62
C LEU A 73 5.72 4.79 7.79
N VAL A 74 6.36 3.63 7.79
CA VAL A 74 6.16 2.61 8.83
C VAL A 74 7.03 2.85 10.06
N GLY A 75 7.91 3.82 10.02
CA GLY A 75 8.71 4.22 11.16
C GLY A 75 9.89 3.31 11.48
N ILE A 76 10.40 2.58 10.52
CA ILE A 76 11.57 1.73 10.70
C ILE A 76 12.82 2.56 10.43
N LYS A 77 13.75 2.46 11.34
CA LYS A 77 15.02 3.18 11.24
C LYS A 77 16.11 2.32 10.61
#